data_8c1ef3c19b9cc82dcea3c28c203303b2
#
_entry.id   8c1ef3c19b9cc82dcea3c28c203303b2
#
_cell.length_a   1.000
_cell.length_b   1.000
_cell.length_c   1.000
_cell.angle_alpha   90.00
_cell.angle_beta   90.00
_cell.angle_gamma   90.00
#
_symmetry.space_group_name_H-M   'P 1'
#
loop_
_entity.id
_entity.type
_entity.pdbx_description
1 polymer ?
#
loop_
_entity_poly.entity_id
_entity_poly.type
_entity_poly.pdbx_seq_one_letter_code
_entity_poly.pdbx_strand_id
1 'polypeptide(L)'
;MSDLHGQLPDAHDVAEITLICGDIVPLRMQRNIPQSKKWLETEFMYWALNWPSEKILFIGGNHDFIFDGHWTGGDTTELYFKSDGKLEYMPGDYPKHYTDNEGKEYKIFGTPYCHIFGNWAFMREDETLQELYKSIPTGCDIVISHDAADINNLGLVPPNVWHPTESVNAGNKVLAEAIKLTKPKYYFCGHIHEGNHQVTEIDGTTMANVSLLNDSYQMVYEPLYLDI
;
A
#
# COMPACT_ATOMS: atom_id res chain seq x y z
N MET A 1 -0.46 -4.85 -5.49
CA MET A 1 0.06 -5.78 -4.46
C MET A 1 0.41 -5.05 -3.18
N SER A 2 0.49 -5.73 -2.03
CA SER A 2 0.86 -5.19 -0.71
C SER A 2 1.51 -6.26 0.17
N ASP A 3 2.09 -5.82 1.30
CA ASP A 3 2.58 -6.70 2.38
C ASP A 3 3.61 -7.72 1.89
N LEU A 4 4.64 -7.21 1.23
CA LEU A 4 5.73 -8.04 0.69
C LEU A 4 6.62 -8.60 1.81
N HIS A 5 6.86 -7.85 2.88
CA HIS A 5 7.74 -8.22 4.00
C HIS A 5 9.05 -8.88 3.57
N GLY A 6 9.61 -8.42 2.43
CA GLY A 6 10.83 -8.94 1.82
C GLY A 6 10.65 -10.19 0.97
N GLN A 7 9.44 -10.69 0.81
CA GLN A 7 9.12 -11.75 -0.13
C GLN A 7 8.74 -11.12 -1.47
N LEU A 8 9.62 -11.23 -2.43
CA LEU A 8 9.46 -10.58 -3.74
C LEU A 8 8.80 -11.59 -4.70
N PRO A 9 7.56 -11.33 -5.16
CA PRO A 9 6.83 -12.26 -6.00
C PRO A 9 7.42 -12.36 -7.40
N ASP A 10 7.15 -13.46 -8.08
CA ASP A 10 7.33 -13.58 -9.51
C ASP A 10 6.16 -12.94 -10.26
N ALA A 11 6.43 -12.37 -11.42
CA ALA A 11 5.37 -11.81 -12.26
C ALA A 11 4.76 -12.91 -13.13
N HIS A 12 3.44 -12.89 -13.27
CA HIS A 12 2.69 -13.80 -14.11
C HIS A 12 2.19 -13.13 -15.39
N ASP A 13 2.24 -11.78 -15.43
CA ASP A 13 1.83 -10.98 -16.57
C ASP A 13 2.64 -9.66 -16.62
N VAL A 14 2.44 -8.88 -17.67
CA VAL A 14 3.03 -7.56 -17.87
C VAL A 14 2.01 -6.50 -17.52
N ALA A 15 2.44 -5.45 -16.83
CA ALA A 15 1.61 -4.30 -16.52
C ALA A 15 2.31 -3.00 -16.95
N GLU A 16 1.57 -2.00 -17.38
CA GLU A 16 2.15 -0.68 -17.65
C GLU A 16 2.59 -0.02 -16.33
N ILE A 17 1.75 -0.10 -15.30
CA ILE A 17 2.04 0.44 -13.98
C ILE A 17 1.82 -0.62 -12.89
N THR A 18 2.70 -0.64 -11.91
CA THR A 18 2.57 -1.45 -10.71
C THR A 18 2.40 -0.56 -9.49
N LEU A 19 1.42 -0.89 -8.64
CA LEU A 19 1.15 -0.20 -7.38
C LEU A 19 1.48 -1.13 -6.21
N ILE A 20 2.25 -0.63 -5.21
CA ILE A 20 2.59 -1.37 -3.99
C ILE A 20 2.06 -0.60 -2.78
N CYS A 21 1.15 -1.23 -2.04
CA CYS A 21 0.42 -0.62 -0.93
C CYS A 21 1.12 -0.78 0.44
N GLY A 22 2.45 -0.80 0.46
CA GLY A 22 3.24 -0.78 1.70
C GLY A 22 3.70 -2.14 2.21
N ASP A 23 4.38 -2.10 3.35
CA ASP A 23 5.01 -3.23 4.05
C ASP A 23 5.97 -4.03 3.15
N ILE A 24 6.95 -3.29 2.62
CA ILE A 24 7.92 -3.81 1.66
C ILE A 24 9.10 -4.48 2.36
N VAL A 25 9.60 -3.86 3.44
CA VAL A 25 10.85 -4.23 4.12
C VAL A 25 10.73 -5.57 4.85
N PRO A 26 11.74 -6.47 4.77
CA PRO A 26 11.72 -7.72 5.51
C PRO A 26 11.54 -7.52 7.02
N LEU A 27 10.66 -8.31 7.66
CA LEU A 27 10.34 -8.24 9.08
C LEU A 27 11.58 -8.22 9.99
N ARG A 28 12.58 -9.04 9.66
CA ARG A 28 13.81 -9.17 10.46
C ARG A 28 14.67 -7.91 10.53
N MET A 29 14.47 -6.95 9.60
CA MET A 29 15.28 -5.73 9.53
C MET A 29 14.47 -4.44 9.60
N GLN A 30 13.15 -4.52 9.70
CA GLN A 30 12.24 -3.37 9.66
C GLN A 30 12.63 -2.18 10.56
N ARG A 31 13.15 -2.45 11.78
CA ARG A 31 13.62 -1.42 12.72
C ARG A 31 15.12 -1.11 12.60
N ASN A 32 15.84 -1.82 11.75
CA ASN A 32 17.26 -1.57 11.49
C ASN A 32 17.42 -0.76 10.19
N ILE A 33 17.37 0.56 10.30
CA ILE A 33 17.37 1.47 9.16
C ILE A 33 18.54 1.25 8.19
N PRO A 34 19.81 1.09 8.65
CA PRO A 34 20.92 0.80 7.74
C PRO A 34 20.76 -0.52 6.96
N GLN A 35 20.23 -1.57 7.60
CA GLN A 35 19.99 -2.85 6.93
C GLN A 35 18.80 -2.74 5.95
N SER A 36 17.72 -2.08 6.34
CA SER A 36 16.57 -1.81 5.46
C SER A 36 17.01 -1.03 4.23
N LYS A 37 17.81 0.04 4.41
CA LYS A 37 18.36 0.83 3.30
C LYS A 37 19.17 -0.04 2.35
N LYS A 38 20.10 -0.83 2.88
CA LYS A 38 20.94 -1.71 2.06
C LYS A 38 20.11 -2.71 1.27
N TRP A 39 19.11 -3.33 1.89
CA TRP A 39 18.24 -4.30 1.23
C TRP A 39 17.40 -3.64 0.11
N LEU A 40 16.83 -2.47 0.36
CA LEU A 40 16.10 -1.69 -0.64
C LEU A 40 16.98 -1.31 -1.84
N GLU A 41 18.24 -0.91 -1.59
CA GLU A 41 19.19 -0.51 -2.62
C GLU A 41 19.78 -1.69 -3.41
N THR A 42 19.61 -2.91 -2.94
CA THR A 42 20.16 -4.10 -3.58
C THR A 42 19.06 -5.07 -4.03
N GLU A 43 18.51 -5.86 -3.12
CA GLU A 43 17.57 -6.94 -3.44
C GLU A 43 16.26 -6.40 -4.02
N PHE A 44 15.63 -5.42 -3.32
CA PHE A 44 14.38 -4.82 -3.80
C PHE A 44 14.59 -4.06 -5.11
N MET A 45 15.65 -3.27 -5.22
CA MET A 45 15.99 -2.54 -6.45
C MET A 45 16.21 -3.49 -7.62
N TYR A 46 16.98 -4.59 -7.40
CA TYR A 46 17.21 -5.58 -8.44
C TYR A 46 15.88 -6.21 -8.92
N TRP A 47 15.03 -6.59 -8.00
CA TRP A 47 13.70 -7.10 -8.32
C TRP A 47 12.86 -6.07 -9.08
N ALA A 48 12.77 -4.84 -8.59
CA ALA A 48 11.97 -3.78 -9.20
C ALA A 48 12.42 -3.45 -10.65
N LEU A 49 13.73 -3.44 -10.90
CA LEU A 49 14.27 -3.22 -12.26
C LEU A 49 13.90 -4.35 -13.23
N ASN A 50 13.80 -5.58 -12.74
CA ASN A 50 13.44 -6.75 -13.54
C ASN A 50 11.93 -7.03 -13.56
N TRP A 51 11.14 -6.37 -12.70
CA TRP A 51 9.69 -6.50 -12.70
C TRP A 51 9.10 -6.00 -14.03
N PRO A 52 8.19 -6.74 -14.69
CA PRO A 52 7.71 -6.41 -16.04
C PRO A 52 6.63 -5.33 -16.02
N SER A 53 6.97 -4.13 -15.56
CA SER A 53 6.17 -2.92 -15.69
C SER A 53 7.05 -1.73 -16.03
N GLU A 54 6.49 -0.72 -16.67
CA GLU A 54 7.21 0.50 -17.03
C GLU A 54 7.45 1.38 -15.81
N LYS A 55 6.47 1.43 -14.91
CA LYS A 55 6.47 2.25 -13.69
C LYS A 55 6.03 1.44 -12.48
N ILE A 56 6.69 1.69 -11.35
CA ILE A 56 6.29 1.17 -10.03
C ILE A 56 6.10 2.36 -9.11
N LEU A 57 4.87 2.57 -8.64
CA LEU A 57 4.56 3.52 -7.57
C LEU A 57 4.35 2.76 -6.28
N PHE A 58 4.93 3.23 -5.18
CA PHE A 58 4.80 2.56 -3.91
C PHE A 58 4.65 3.54 -2.75
N ILE A 59 3.99 3.09 -1.70
CA ILE A 59 3.90 3.76 -0.40
C ILE A 59 4.63 2.94 0.66
N GLY A 60 4.88 3.53 1.83
CA GLY A 60 5.29 2.78 3.00
C GLY A 60 4.11 2.11 3.70
N GLY A 61 4.41 1.17 4.60
CA GLY A 61 3.46 0.58 5.53
C GLY A 61 4.00 0.64 6.97
N ASN A 62 3.25 0.09 7.92
CA ASN A 62 3.61 0.21 9.34
C ASN A 62 4.90 -0.54 9.71
N HIS A 63 5.35 -1.48 8.91
CA HIS A 63 6.64 -2.14 9.07
C HIS A 63 7.79 -1.43 8.33
N ASP A 64 7.52 -0.40 7.55
CA ASP A 64 8.53 0.32 6.76
C ASP A 64 9.09 1.55 7.47
N PHE A 65 9.71 1.36 8.64
CA PHE A 65 10.24 2.43 9.49
C PHE A 65 11.18 3.39 8.77
N ILE A 66 11.89 2.92 7.74
CA ILE A 66 12.83 3.71 6.96
C ILE A 66 12.13 4.87 6.20
N PHE A 67 10.85 4.73 5.89
CA PHE A 67 10.10 5.73 5.13
C PHE A 67 9.34 6.72 6.03
N ASP A 68 9.12 6.42 7.30
CA ASP A 68 8.46 7.35 8.22
C ASP A 68 9.44 8.36 8.79
N GLY A 69 9.29 9.63 8.39
CA GLY A 69 10.12 10.74 8.86
C GLY A 69 10.11 10.95 10.38
N HIS A 70 9.08 10.48 11.09
CA HIS A 70 9.03 10.48 12.55
C HIS A 70 10.16 9.61 13.15
N TRP A 71 10.51 8.51 12.49
CA TRP A 71 11.55 7.59 12.94
C TRP A 71 12.93 7.91 12.39
N THR A 72 13.02 8.43 11.18
CA THR A 72 14.29 8.46 10.46
C THR A 72 14.53 9.72 9.64
N GLY A 73 13.50 10.47 9.30
CA GLY A 73 13.60 11.47 8.26
C GLY A 73 13.93 10.84 6.88
N GLY A 74 13.48 9.58 6.66
CA GLY A 74 13.87 8.77 5.50
C GLY A 74 13.75 9.47 4.17
N ASP A 75 14.81 9.43 3.39
CA ASP A 75 14.87 9.94 2.03
C ASP A 75 15.00 8.78 1.04
N THR A 76 14.03 8.66 0.13
CA THR A 76 13.97 7.63 -0.91
C THR A 76 14.46 8.13 -2.27
N THR A 77 14.96 9.35 -2.36
CA THR A 77 15.42 9.98 -3.61
C THR A 77 16.49 9.14 -4.30
N GLU A 78 17.40 8.52 -3.53
CA GLU A 78 18.42 7.64 -4.08
C GLU A 78 17.84 6.40 -4.78
N LEU A 79 16.76 5.82 -4.23
CA LEU A 79 16.06 4.69 -4.87
C LEU A 79 15.47 5.09 -6.21
N TYR A 80 14.84 6.26 -6.27
CA TYR A 80 14.29 6.78 -7.51
C TYR A 80 15.37 6.97 -8.59
N PHE A 81 16.48 7.62 -8.27
CA PHE A 81 17.57 7.86 -9.22
C PHE A 81 18.24 6.57 -9.71
N LYS A 82 18.43 5.60 -8.83
CA LYS A 82 19.01 4.30 -9.21
C LYS A 82 18.11 3.49 -10.14
N SER A 83 16.81 3.73 -10.14
CA SER A 83 15.83 3.07 -11.00
C SER A 83 15.58 3.76 -12.32
N ASP A 84 16.28 4.87 -12.61
CA ASP A 84 16.05 5.73 -13.78
C ASP A 84 14.56 6.14 -13.91
N GLY A 85 13.93 6.45 -12.78
CA GLY A 85 12.55 6.86 -12.71
C GLY A 85 11.50 5.74 -12.78
N LYS A 86 11.90 4.48 -12.91
CA LYS A 86 10.97 3.34 -12.92
C LYS A 86 10.28 3.16 -11.57
N LEU A 87 11.02 3.28 -10.47
CA LEU A 87 10.53 3.13 -9.11
C LEU A 87 10.34 4.50 -8.46
N GLU A 88 9.17 4.78 -7.91
CA GLU A 88 8.86 6.08 -7.30
C GLU A 88 8.06 5.93 -6.01
N TYR A 89 8.55 6.55 -4.93
CA TYR A 89 7.87 6.62 -3.64
C TYR A 89 6.80 7.70 -3.62
N MET A 90 5.66 7.39 -3.01
CA MET A 90 4.58 8.34 -2.75
C MET A 90 4.45 8.59 -1.24
N PRO A 91 4.85 9.76 -0.74
CA PRO A 91 4.84 10.05 0.70
C PRO A 91 3.45 10.33 1.30
N GLY A 92 2.43 10.54 0.46
CA GLY A 92 1.06 10.82 0.90
C GLY A 92 0.67 12.29 0.92
N ASP A 93 1.47 13.16 0.33
CA ASP A 93 1.27 14.62 0.39
C ASP A 93 0.55 15.17 -0.85
N TYR A 94 0.75 14.52 -2.00
CA TYR A 94 0.24 14.98 -3.29
C TYR A 94 0.05 13.81 -4.26
N PRO A 95 -0.87 13.93 -5.24
CA PRO A 95 -1.09 12.90 -6.23
C PRO A 95 0.06 12.81 -7.22
N LYS A 96 0.26 11.63 -7.79
CA LYS A 96 1.08 11.38 -8.96
C LYS A 96 0.20 11.32 -10.19
N HIS A 97 0.77 11.66 -11.34
CA HIS A 97 0.14 11.54 -12.64
C HIS A 97 0.88 10.48 -13.44
N TYR A 98 0.14 9.59 -14.05
CA TYR A 98 0.65 8.58 -14.95
C TYR A 98 -0.13 8.62 -16.26
N THR A 99 0.57 8.60 -17.39
CA THR A 99 -0.05 8.52 -18.72
C THR A 99 0.28 7.16 -19.30
N ASP A 100 -0.74 6.39 -19.66
CA ASP A 100 -0.61 5.07 -20.26
C ASP A 100 -0.15 5.14 -21.74
N ASN A 101 0.08 3.98 -22.33
CA ASN A 101 0.51 3.87 -23.73
C ASN A 101 -0.54 4.29 -24.76
N GLU A 102 -1.81 4.45 -24.33
CA GLU A 102 -2.90 4.96 -25.15
C GLU A 102 -3.07 6.49 -25.02
N GLY A 103 -2.31 7.12 -24.12
CA GLY A 103 -2.33 8.56 -23.85
C GLY A 103 -3.38 8.97 -22.82
N LYS A 104 -4.00 8.05 -22.10
CA LYS A 104 -4.95 8.33 -21.02
C LYS A 104 -4.17 8.67 -19.74
N GLU A 105 -4.53 9.78 -19.12
CA GLU A 105 -3.92 10.24 -17.87
C GLU A 105 -4.69 9.70 -16.66
N TYR A 106 -3.96 9.20 -15.69
CA TYR A 106 -4.47 8.74 -14.39
C TYR A 106 -3.90 9.60 -13.26
N LYS A 107 -4.77 10.05 -12.38
CA LYS A 107 -4.42 10.72 -11.13
C LYS A 107 -4.42 9.70 -9.99
N ILE A 108 -3.26 9.44 -9.42
CA ILE A 108 -3.01 8.39 -8.44
C ILE A 108 -2.59 9.02 -7.11
N PHE A 109 -3.25 8.67 -6.02
CA PHE A 109 -2.89 9.11 -4.68
C PHE A 109 -2.55 7.90 -3.81
N GLY A 110 -1.47 8.02 -3.02
CA GLY A 110 -1.07 6.98 -2.08
C GLY A 110 -0.93 7.53 -0.67
N THR A 111 -1.38 6.79 0.36
CA THR A 111 -1.25 7.17 1.76
C THR A 111 -0.72 6.00 2.60
N PRO A 112 0.41 6.18 3.30
CA PRO A 112 1.01 5.14 4.14
C PRO A 112 0.41 5.09 5.56
N TYR A 113 -0.40 6.07 5.95
CA TYR A 113 -0.81 6.28 7.33
C TYR A 113 -1.84 5.26 7.79
N CYS A 114 -1.67 4.82 9.07
CA CYS A 114 -2.53 3.85 9.74
C CYS A 114 -3.06 4.42 11.05
N HIS A 115 -4.21 3.90 11.52
CA HIS A 115 -4.69 4.16 12.87
C HIS A 115 -3.79 3.49 13.92
N ILE A 116 -3.83 3.95 15.16
CA ILE A 116 -2.96 3.45 16.22
C ILE A 116 -3.48 2.11 16.77
N PHE A 117 -2.63 1.09 16.73
CA PHE A 117 -2.82 -0.18 17.44
C PHE A 117 -1.53 -0.67 18.12
N GLY A 118 -0.46 0.12 18.10
CA GLY A 118 0.83 -0.21 18.71
C GLY A 118 1.88 0.87 18.48
N ASN A 119 3.15 0.47 18.46
CA ASN A 119 4.27 1.37 18.23
C ASN A 119 4.96 1.02 16.90
N TRP A 120 4.32 1.39 15.78
CA TRP A 120 4.77 1.11 14.43
C TRP A 120 4.96 2.40 13.64
N ALA A 121 5.53 2.29 12.45
CA ALA A 121 5.66 3.42 11.55
C ALA A 121 4.29 3.89 11.04
N PHE A 122 4.19 5.13 10.61
CA PHE A 122 3.02 5.75 10.00
C PHE A 122 1.74 5.77 10.84
N MET A 123 1.79 5.34 12.11
CA MET A 123 0.62 5.40 12.99
C MET A 123 0.33 6.82 13.44
N ARG A 124 -0.92 7.22 13.35
CA ARG A 124 -1.40 8.54 13.76
C ARG A 124 -2.76 8.43 14.46
N GLU A 125 -3.03 9.39 15.36
CA GLU A 125 -4.34 9.55 15.99
C GLU A 125 -5.40 9.93 14.96
N ASP A 126 -6.66 9.61 15.23
CA ASP A 126 -7.78 9.81 14.30
C ASP A 126 -7.92 11.28 13.86
N GLU A 127 -7.72 12.25 14.74
CA GLU A 127 -7.76 13.67 14.41
C GLU A 127 -6.68 14.05 13.40
N THR A 128 -5.48 13.48 13.54
CA THR A 128 -4.38 13.69 12.58
C THR A 128 -4.68 13.00 11.25
N LEU A 129 -5.23 11.78 11.30
CA LEU A 129 -5.63 11.04 10.09
C LEU A 129 -6.71 11.80 9.31
N GLN A 130 -7.69 12.41 9.99
CA GLN A 130 -8.70 13.24 9.33
C GLN A 130 -8.08 14.39 8.53
N GLU A 131 -7.06 15.07 9.08
CA GLU A 131 -6.36 16.13 8.35
C GLU A 131 -5.53 15.58 7.19
N LEU A 132 -4.81 14.48 7.39
CA LEU A 132 -4.00 13.85 6.35
C LEU A 132 -4.84 13.34 5.18
N TYR A 133 -5.97 12.68 5.45
CA TYR A 133 -6.84 12.14 4.41
C TYR A 133 -7.64 13.20 3.65
N LYS A 134 -7.72 14.46 4.15
CA LYS A 134 -8.23 15.60 3.37
C LYS A 134 -7.35 15.92 2.13
N SER A 135 -6.10 15.46 2.13
CA SER A 135 -5.21 15.59 0.97
C SER A 135 -5.56 14.65 -0.18
N ILE A 136 -6.39 13.63 0.05
CA ILE A 136 -6.90 12.76 -1.03
C ILE A 136 -7.75 13.61 -1.98
N PRO A 137 -7.34 13.79 -3.24
CA PRO A 137 -8.06 14.70 -4.13
C PRO A 137 -9.40 14.12 -4.59
N THR A 138 -10.43 14.95 -4.60
CA THR A 138 -11.67 14.60 -5.32
C THR A 138 -11.37 14.37 -6.81
N GLY A 139 -11.97 13.33 -7.38
CA GLY A 139 -11.73 12.96 -8.78
C GLY A 139 -10.36 12.31 -9.02
N CYS A 140 -9.75 11.76 -7.98
CA CYS A 140 -8.64 10.85 -8.11
C CYS A 140 -9.10 9.57 -8.81
N ASP A 141 -8.33 9.06 -9.78
CA ASP A 141 -8.70 7.82 -10.47
C ASP A 141 -8.38 6.62 -9.58
N ILE A 142 -7.20 6.61 -8.96
CA ILE A 142 -6.73 5.50 -8.13
C ILE A 142 -6.27 6.04 -6.78
N VAL A 143 -6.75 5.42 -5.70
CA VAL A 143 -6.21 5.61 -4.35
C VAL A 143 -5.63 4.30 -3.86
N ILE A 144 -4.40 4.34 -3.38
CA ILE A 144 -3.81 3.24 -2.63
C ILE A 144 -3.54 3.67 -1.19
N SER A 145 -3.83 2.80 -0.24
CA SER A 145 -3.48 3.00 1.17
C SER A 145 -2.80 1.77 1.73
N HIS A 146 -1.97 1.95 2.76
CA HIS A 146 -1.52 0.77 3.48
C HIS A 146 -2.63 0.25 4.38
N ASP A 147 -3.20 1.11 5.24
CA ASP A 147 -4.34 0.73 6.08
C ASP A 147 -5.58 0.36 5.25
N ALA A 148 -6.33 -0.64 5.70
CA ALA A 148 -7.58 -1.03 5.07
C ALA A 148 -8.72 -0.11 5.54
N ALA A 149 -9.50 0.46 4.63
CA ALA A 149 -10.71 1.20 4.99
C ALA A 149 -11.78 0.26 5.55
N ASP A 150 -12.59 0.73 6.52
CA ASP A 150 -13.77 0.00 7.03
C ASP A 150 -14.91 0.00 5.99
N ILE A 151 -14.64 -0.63 4.85
CA ILE A 151 -15.58 -0.79 3.73
C ILE A 151 -15.45 -2.23 3.22
N ASN A 152 -16.57 -2.88 2.92
CA ASN A 152 -16.63 -4.15 2.20
C ASN A 152 -15.74 -5.27 2.78
N ASN A 153 -15.56 -5.29 4.09
CA ASN A 153 -14.72 -6.28 4.77
C ASN A 153 -13.23 -6.25 4.36
N LEU A 154 -12.72 -5.16 3.79
CA LEU A 154 -11.31 -5.01 3.43
C LEU A 154 -10.37 -5.20 4.64
N GLY A 155 -10.85 -4.84 5.83
CA GLY A 155 -10.15 -5.02 7.11
C GLY A 155 -10.75 -6.12 8.00
N LEU A 156 -11.47 -7.10 7.45
CA LEU A 156 -12.10 -8.15 8.26
C LEU A 156 -11.08 -9.20 8.69
N VAL A 157 -10.93 -9.35 10.00
CA VAL A 157 -10.15 -10.41 10.63
C VAL A 157 -11.11 -11.52 11.08
N PRO A 158 -10.98 -12.77 10.58
CA PRO A 158 -11.80 -13.88 11.02
C PRO A 158 -11.49 -14.28 12.47
N PRO A 159 -12.30 -15.17 13.09
CA PRO A 159 -12.00 -15.68 14.41
C PRO A 159 -10.58 -16.25 14.50
N ASN A 160 -9.84 -15.82 15.51
CA ASN A 160 -8.45 -16.20 15.74
C ASN A 160 -8.16 -16.39 17.23
N VAL A 161 -6.89 -16.56 17.63
CA VAL A 161 -6.51 -16.77 19.04
C VAL A 161 -6.85 -15.61 19.95
N TRP A 162 -6.98 -14.37 19.41
CA TRP A 162 -7.31 -13.17 20.15
C TRP A 162 -8.83 -12.90 20.20
N HIS A 163 -9.55 -13.32 19.15
CA HIS A 163 -10.99 -13.19 18.99
C HIS A 163 -11.58 -14.54 18.56
N PRO A 164 -11.69 -15.53 19.48
CA PRO A 164 -11.97 -16.93 19.09
C PRO A 164 -13.42 -17.18 18.65
N THR A 165 -14.34 -16.29 18.96
CA THR A 165 -15.79 -16.51 18.77
C THR A 165 -16.42 -15.66 17.67
N GLU A 166 -15.75 -14.61 17.23
CA GLU A 166 -16.31 -13.66 16.27
C GLU A 166 -15.25 -13.05 15.34
N SER A 167 -15.67 -12.65 14.16
CA SER A 167 -14.84 -11.84 13.28
C SER A 167 -14.83 -10.39 13.76
N VAL A 168 -13.69 -9.73 13.65
CA VAL A 168 -13.50 -8.31 14.01
C VAL A 168 -13.17 -7.53 12.75
N ASN A 169 -13.86 -6.42 12.51
CA ASN A 169 -13.44 -5.49 11.46
C ASN A 169 -12.40 -4.52 12.05
N ALA A 170 -11.14 -4.70 11.65
CA ALA A 170 -10.01 -3.85 12.02
C ALA A 170 -9.79 -2.68 11.03
N GLY A 171 -10.73 -2.48 10.10
CA GLY A 171 -10.64 -1.42 9.10
C GLY A 171 -10.73 -0.01 9.69
N ASN A 172 -10.04 0.92 9.07
CA ASN A 172 -9.97 2.32 9.45
C ASN A 172 -11.25 3.08 9.04
N LYS A 173 -11.99 3.58 10.01
CA LYS A 173 -13.24 4.32 9.80
C LYS A 173 -13.00 5.71 9.21
N VAL A 174 -11.93 6.38 9.63
CA VAL A 174 -11.59 7.73 9.13
C VAL A 174 -11.23 7.66 7.64
N LEU A 175 -10.46 6.63 7.26
CA LEU A 175 -10.13 6.37 5.86
C LEU A 175 -11.39 6.01 5.05
N ALA A 176 -12.28 5.21 5.61
CA ALA A 176 -13.55 4.85 4.98
C ALA A 176 -14.40 6.08 4.61
N GLU A 177 -14.49 7.05 5.52
CA GLU A 177 -15.15 8.33 5.28
C GLU A 177 -14.50 9.11 4.13
N ALA A 178 -13.16 9.17 4.11
CA ALA A 178 -12.41 9.85 3.06
C ALA A 178 -12.63 9.19 1.68
N ILE A 179 -12.59 7.85 1.58
CA ILE A 179 -12.85 7.12 0.33
C ILE A 179 -14.29 7.34 -0.15
N LYS A 180 -15.29 7.28 0.74
CA LYS A 180 -16.69 7.56 0.41
C LYS A 180 -16.91 8.99 -0.08
N LEU A 181 -16.16 9.96 0.45
CA LEU A 181 -16.24 11.37 0.06
C LEU A 181 -15.58 11.64 -1.29
N THR A 182 -14.37 11.09 -1.50
CA THR A 182 -13.56 11.37 -2.70
C THR A 182 -13.95 10.52 -3.91
N LYS A 183 -14.53 9.33 -3.66
CA LYS A 183 -15.05 8.39 -4.68
C LYS A 183 -14.06 8.12 -5.80
N PRO A 184 -12.87 7.58 -5.51
CA PRO A 184 -11.95 7.17 -6.56
C PRO A 184 -12.58 6.06 -7.41
N LYS A 185 -12.15 5.91 -8.66
CA LYS A 185 -12.60 4.78 -9.50
C LYS A 185 -12.06 3.46 -8.98
N TYR A 186 -10.84 3.48 -8.44
CA TYR A 186 -10.15 2.29 -7.90
C TYR A 186 -9.59 2.61 -6.52
N TYR A 187 -9.77 1.66 -5.59
CA TYR A 187 -9.20 1.72 -4.26
C TYR A 187 -8.57 0.39 -3.87
N PHE A 188 -7.26 0.40 -3.55
CA PHE A 188 -6.54 -0.79 -3.11
C PHE A 188 -5.83 -0.54 -1.79
N CYS A 189 -5.83 -1.56 -0.93
CA CYS A 189 -5.19 -1.50 0.39
C CYS A 189 -4.49 -2.82 0.73
N GLY A 190 -3.78 -2.84 1.86
CA GLY A 190 -3.14 -4.01 2.43
C GLY A 190 -3.39 -4.13 3.93
N HIS A 191 -2.33 -4.36 4.69
CA HIS A 191 -2.24 -4.33 6.15
C HIS A 191 -2.99 -5.46 6.85
N ILE A 192 -4.26 -5.66 6.56
CA ILE A 192 -5.06 -6.75 7.14
C ILE A 192 -5.02 -7.93 6.17
N HIS A 193 -4.09 -8.86 6.43
CA HIS A 193 -3.78 -9.96 5.51
C HIS A 193 -4.97 -10.88 5.21
N GLU A 194 -5.93 -10.98 6.15
CA GLU A 194 -7.14 -11.80 6.02
C GLU A 194 -8.33 -11.04 5.40
N GLY A 195 -8.12 -9.77 5.04
CA GLY A 195 -9.16 -8.90 4.49
C GLY A 195 -9.78 -9.44 3.20
N ASN A 196 -10.77 -8.73 2.67
CA ASN A 196 -11.47 -9.16 1.46
C ASN A 196 -10.60 -8.94 0.21
N HIS A 197 -10.02 -10.03 -0.32
CA HIS A 197 -9.21 -10.06 -1.53
C HIS A 197 -10.02 -10.07 -2.84
N GLN A 198 -11.35 -10.19 -2.75
CA GLN A 198 -12.19 -10.18 -3.95
C GLN A 198 -12.29 -8.76 -4.51
N VAL A 199 -12.08 -8.64 -5.82
CA VAL A 199 -12.36 -7.38 -6.53
C VAL A 199 -13.85 -7.17 -6.57
N THR A 200 -14.31 -6.08 -5.96
CA THR A 200 -15.74 -5.72 -5.88
C THR A 200 -15.93 -4.25 -6.20
N GLU A 201 -17.12 -3.90 -6.69
CA GLU A 201 -17.50 -2.52 -6.94
C GLU A 201 -18.55 -2.09 -5.90
N ILE A 202 -18.29 -1.00 -5.20
CA ILE A 202 -19.18 -0.38 -4.21
C ILE A 202 -19.29 1.12 -4.53
N ASP A 203 -20.51 1.59 -4.76
CA ASP A 203 -20.83 3.00 -5.04
C ASP A 203 -19.99 3.61 -6.20
N GLY A 204 -19.63 2.76 -7.19
CA GLY A 204 -18.81 3.14 -8.35
C GLY A 204 -17.30 3.13 -8.10
N THR A 205 -16.84 2.65 -6.95
CA THR A 205 -15.42 2.40 -6.66
C THR A 205 -15.12 0.90 -6.71
N THR A 206 -14.23 0.49 -7.61
CA THR A 206 -13.67 -0.87 -7.64
C THR A 206 -12.61 -1.00 -6.56
N MET A 207 -12.71 -1.99 -5.69
CA MET A 207 -11.81 -2.13 -4.54
C MET A 207 -11.43 -3.58 -4.23
N ALA A 208 -10.25 -3.75 -3.64
CA ALA A 208 -9.77 -5.02 -3.09
C ALA A 208 -8.69 -4.78 -2.03
N ASN A 209 -8.56 -5.69 -1.07
CA ASN A 209 -7.34 -5.85 -0.31
C ASN A 209 -6.35 -6.64 -1.18
N VAL A 210 -5.12 -6.14 -1.34
CA VAL A 210 -4.11 -6.71 -2.26
C VAL A 210 -2.87 -7.22 -1.53
N SER A 211 -3.01 -7.57 -0.23
CA SER A 211 -1.97 -8.26 0.53
C SER A 211 -1.61 -9.59 -0.13
N LEU A 212 -0.32 -9.91 -0.23
CA LEU A 212 0.14 -11.19 -0.79
C LEU A 212 0.28 -12.28 0.26
N LEU A 213 0.38 -11.91 1.55
CA LEU A 213 0.64 -12.82 2.65
C LEU A 213 -0.63 -13.11 3.45
N ASN A 214 -0.65 -14.26 4.12
CA ASN A 214 -1.64 -14.59 5.15
C ASN A 214 -1.16 -14.11 6.54
N ASP A 215 -1.96 -14.37 7.59
CA ASP A 215 -1.66 -14.06 9.00
C ASP A 215 -0.37 -14.69 9.52
N SER A 216 0.06 -15.78 8.91
CA SER A 216 1.31 -16.48 9.22
C SER A 216 2.50 -15.97 8.38
N TYR A 217 2.35 -14.86 7.68
CA TYR A 217 3.35 -14.27 6.77
C TYR A 217 3.82 -15.22 5.67
N GLN A 218 2.95 -16.10 5.20
CA GLN A 218 3.21 -16.97 4.05
C GLN A 218 2.57 -16.34 2.80
N MET A 219 3.28 -16.32 1.69
CA MET A 219 2.75 -15.86 0.41
C MET A 219 1.73 -16.88 -0.11
N VAL A 220 0.47 -16.48 -0.13
CA VAL A 220 -0.69 -17.32 -0.51
C VAL A 220 -1.55 -16.66 -1.59
N TYR A 221 -1.32 -15.39 -1.86
CA TYR A 221 -1.99 -14.65 -2.92
C TYR A 221 -0.97 -14.21 -3.98
N GLU A 222 -1.45 -13.97 -5.18
CA GLU A 222 -0.68 -13.47 -6.31
C GLU A 222 -0.94 -11.98 -6.53
N PRO A 223 -0.02 -11.24 -7.18
CA PRO A 223 -0.28 -9.88 -7.61
C PRO A 223 -1.58 -9.79 -8.42
N LEU A 224 -2.45 -8.83 -8.08
CA LEU A 224 -3.68 -8.57 -8.81
C LEU A 224 -3.36 -7.80 -10.09
N TYR A 225 -3.84 -8.29 -11.24
CA TYR A 225 -3.78 -7.60 -12.53
C TYR A 225 -5.19 -7.16 -12.94
N LEU A 226 -5.31 -5.93 -13.41
CA LEU A 226 -6.57 -5.33 -13.85
C LEU A 226 -6.35 -4.49 -15.11
N ASP A 227 -7.26 -4.64 -16.06
CA ASP A 227 -7.42 -3.69 -17.16
C ASP A 227 -8.30 -2.53 -16.69
N ILE A 228 -7.82 -1.28 -16.79
CA ILE A 228 -8.48 -0.11 -16.20
C ILE A 228 -8.72 1.03 -17.22
#